data_1ce3a6d37cb26300fce3a1cd9b809ab0
#
_entry.id   1ce3a6d37cb26300fce3a1cd9b809ab0
#
_cell.length_a   1.000
_cell.length_b   1.000
_cell.length_c   1.000
_cell.angle_alpha   90.00
_cell.angle_beta   90.00
_cell.angle_gamma   90.00
#
_symmetry.space_group_name_H-M   'P 1'
#
loop_
_entity.id
_entity.type
_entity.pdbx_description
1 polymer ?
#
loop_
_entity_poly.entity_id
_entity_poly.type
_entity_poly.pdbx_seq_one_letter_code
_entity_poly.pdbx_strand_id
1 'polypeptide(L)'
;MTAKIIISTLAHLETDKDTVVIQRRGVDNGELRENFYRNWADYKHGFGDKKKEFWLGLDQIHQLTQAGDKKLRVELEAKNGTEYWAEYETFRWFF
;
A
#
# COMPACT_ATOMS: atom_id res chain seq x y z
N MET A 1 -4.71 -14.20 6.25
CA MET A 1 -5.19 -13.07 5.44
C MET A 1 -4.04 -12.20 4.97
N THR A 2 -4.03 -11.84 3.71
CA THR A 2 -3.07 -10.87 3.19
C THR A 2 -3.80 -9.59 2.82
N ALA A 3 -3.11 -8.47 2.94
CA ALA A 3 -3.66 -7.17 2.61
C ALA A 3 -2.63 -6.35 1.83
N LYS A 4 -3.08 -5.64 0.80
CA LYS A 4 -2.23 -4.82 -0.03
C LYS A 4 -2.96 -3.53 -0.38
N ILE A 5 -2.27 -2.41 -0.30
CA ILE A 5 -2.81 -1.11 -0.70
C ILE A 5 -1.97 -0.58 -1.85
N ILE A 6 -2.63 -0.21 -2.93
CA ILE A 6 -2.00 0.20 -4.18
C ILE A 6 -2.49 1.58 -4.58
N ILE A 7 -1.56 2.43 -5.02
CA ILE A 7 -1.87 3.70 -5.65
C ILE A 7 -1.56 3.59 -7.14
N SER A 8 -2.44 4.10 -7.99
CA SER A 8 -2.21 4.14 -9.43
C SER A 8 -2.68 5.46 -10.03
N THR A 9 -2.17 5.81 -11.20
CA THR A 9 -2.69 6.96 -11.93
C THR A 9 -4.08 6.67 -12.48
N LEU A 10 -4.91 7.71 -12.59
CA LEU A 10 -6.29 7.53 -13.05
C LEU A 10 -6.39 7.04 -14.50
N ALA A 11 -5.39 7.36 -15.32
CA ALA A 11 -5.46 7.11 -16.74
C ALA A 11 -5.06 5.70 -17.17
N HIS A 12 -4.37 4.94 -16.31
CA HIS A 12 -3.81 3.66 -16.70
C HIS A 12 -4.06 2.61 -15.64
N LEU A 13 -5.15 1.87 -15.83
CA LEU A 13 -5.56 0.84 -14.89
C LEU A 13 -4.99 -0.53 -15.19
N GLU A 14 -4.38 -0.68 -16.36
CA GLU A 14 -4.07 -2.00 -16.90
C GLU A 14 -2.59 -2.34 -16.92
N THR A 15 -1.71 -1.41 -16.59
CA THR A 15 -0.27 -1.69 -16.58
C THR A 15 0.34 -1.49 -15.21
N ASP A 16 1.19 -2.42 -14.82
CA ASP A 16 1.91 -2.35 -13.54
C ASP A 16 2.84 -1.15 -13.43
N LYS A 17 3.14 -0.50 -14.54
CA LYS A 17 4.06 0.63 -14.58
C LYS A 17 3.57 1.84 -13.80
N ASP A 18 2.25 1.99 -13.69
CA ASP A 18 1.65 3.17 -13.04
C ASP A 18 1.10 2.85 -11.67
N THR A 19 1.42 1.68 -11.13
CA THR A 19 0.95 1.27 -9.81
C THR A 19 2.12 1.21 -8.83
N VAL A 20 1.86 1.67 -7.62
CA VAL A 20 2.83 1.59 -6.52
C VAL A 20 2.14 0.97 -5.33
N VAL A 21 2.70 -0.11 -4.81
CA VAL A 21 2.23 -0.72 -3.57
C VAL A 21 2.76 0.12 -2.42
N ILE A 22 1.86 0.61 -1.58
CA ILE A 22 2.26 1.45 -0.44
C ILE A 22 2.22 0.71 0.89
N GLN A 23 1.55 -0.43 0.94
CA GLN A 23 1.49 -1.26 2.13
C GLN A 23 1.24 -2.71 1.74
N ARG A 24 1.89 -3.62 2.45
CA ARG A 24 1.62 -5.05 2.34
C ARG A 24 1.68 -5.70 3.70
N ARG A 25 0.68 -6.50 4.01
CA ARG A 25 0.63 -7.26 5.26
C ARG A 25 0.16 -8.68 5.01
N GLY A 26 0.54 -9.58 5.92
CA GLY A 26 0.05 -10.94 5.89
C GLY A 26 0.85 -11.89 5.02
N VAL A 27 2.06 -11.51 4.65
CA VAL A 27 2.97 -12.44 3.97
C VAL A 27 3.40 -13.48 4.99
N ASP A 28 2.79 -14.66 4.94
CA ASP A 28 2.99 -15.71 5.93
C ASP A 28 3.80 -16.85 5.32
N ASN A 29 5.08 -16.86 5.64
CA ASN A 29 5.99 -17.93 5.26
C ASN A 29 6.68 -18.52 6.48
N GLY A 30 6.04 -18.43 7.64
CA GLY A 30 6.67 -18.85 8.89
C GLY A 30 7.72 -17.88 9.40
N GLU A 31 7.87 -16.73 8.77
CA GLU A 31 8.80 -15.70 9.20
C GLU A 31 8.15 -14.74 10.20
N LEU A 32 8.98 -14.01 10.92
CA LEU A 32 8.52 -12.98 11.83
C LEU A 32 7.80 -11.89 11.05
N ARG A 33 6.63 -11.49 11.55
CA ARG A 33 5.86 -10.44 10.93
C ARG A 33 6.45 -9.08 11.28
N GLU A 34 6.32 -8.13 10.36
CA GLU A 34 6.75 -6.76 10.61
C GLU A 34 5.89 -6.14 11.71
N ASN A 35 6.54 -5.40 12.60
CA ASN A 35 5.85 -4.69 13.67
C ASN A 35 5.30 -3.36 13.15
N PHE A 36 3.97 -3.24 13.08
CA PHE A 36 3.31 -2.00 12.65
C PHE A 36 2.92 -1.09 13.81
N TYR A 37 3.23 -1.49 15.05
CA TYR A 37 3.03 -0.62 16.21
C TYR A 37 4.23 0.31 16.34
N ARG A 38 4.15 1.44 15.67
CA ARG A 38 5.26 2.34 15.49
C ARG A 38 4.86 3.79 15.75
N ASN A 39 5.84 4.65 15.96
CA ASN A 39 5.61 6.06 16.20
C ASN A 39 5.40 6.83 14.88
N TRP A 40 5.07 8.12 14.99
CA TRP A 40 4.82 8.96 13.83
C TRP A 40 6.04 9.07 12.91
N ALA A 41 7.23 9.18 13.47
CA ALA A 41 8.44 9.30 12.65
C ALA A 41 8.65 8.09 11.76
N ASP A 42 8.39 6.88 12.27
CA ASP A 42 8.49 5.66 11.49
C ASP A 42 7.45 5.62 10.37
N TYR A 43 6.21 6.01 10.65
CA TYR A 43 5.17 6.08 9.63
C TYR A 43 5.47 7.14 8.57
N LYS A 44 6.12 8.21 8.95
CA LYS A 44 6.52 9.25 8.02
C LYS A 44 7.58 8.76 7.05
N HIS A 45 8.59 8.06 7.53
CA HIS A 45 9.72 7.62 6.72
C HIS A 45 9.51 6.28 6.03
N GLY A 46 8.62 5.44 6.58
CA GLY A 46 8.43 4.09 6.07
C GLY A 46 9.26 3.06 6.82
N PHE A 47 8.84 1.81 6.74
CA PHE A 47 9.51 0.71 7.42
C PHE A 47 9.16 -0.62 6.76
N GLY A 48 9.91 -1.67 7.12
CA GLY A 48 9.69 -3.01 6.64
C GLY A 48 10.47 -3.31 5.37
N ASP A 49 10.22 -4.49 4.81
CA ASP A 49 10.87 -4.97 3.59
C ASP A 49 9.86 -4.96 2.45
N LYS A 50 10.14 -4.22 1.40
CA LYS A 50 9.23 -4.08 0.25
C LYS A 50 8.87 -5.41 -0.40
N LYS A 51 9.67 -6.43 -0.24
CA LYS A 51 9.40 -7.77 -0.75
C LYS A 51 8.50 -8.58 0.16
N LYS A 52 8.25 -8.12 1.37
CA LYS A 52 7.49 -8.81 2.40
C LYS A 52 6.43 -7.87 2.95
N GLU A 53 6.38 -7.71 4.27
CA GLU A 53 5.49 -6.73 4.90
C GLU A 53 6.18 -5.38 5.01
N PHE A 54 5.48 -4.31 4.67
CA PHE A 54 6.09 -2.98 4.72
C PHE A 54 5.03 -1.88 4.72
N TRP A 55 5.48 -0.69 5.06
CA TRP A 55 4.79 0.58 4.91
C TRP A 55 5.72 1.54 4.17
N LEU A 56 5.27 2.09 3.04
CA LEU A 56 6.13 2.90 2.18
C LEU A 56 6.62 4.18 2.83
N GLY A 57 5.75 4.85 3.60
CA GLY A 57 6.07 6.10 4.26
C GLY A 57 5.24 7.25 3.74
N LEU A 58 4.78 8.10 4.66
CA LEU A 58 3.90 9.23 4.31
C LEU A 58 4.60 10.25 3.41
N ASP A 59 5.91 10.46 3.58
CA ASP A 59 6.65 11.38 2.72
C ASP A 59 6.60 10.93 1.25
N GLN A 60 6.80 9.65 0.99
CA GLN A 60 6.75 9.14 -0.38
C GLN A 60 5.32 9.13 -0.93
N ILE A 61 4.34 8.79 -0.10
CA ILE A 61 2.93 8.80 -0.49
C ILE A 61 2.51 10.23 -0.87
N HIS A 62 2.93 11.21 -0.09
CA HIS A 62 2.65 12.61 -0.38
C HIS A 62 3.23 13.02 -1.74
N GLN A 63 4.48 12.68 -2.01
CA GLN A 63 5.11 12.97 -3.30
C GLN A 63 4.36 12.31 -4.46
N LEU A 64 3.95 11.06 -4.29
CA LEU A 64 3.21 10.34 -5.33
C LEU A 64 1.87 11.00 -5.63
N THR A 65 1.18 11.52 -4.62
CA THR A 65 -0.13 12.13 -4.80
C THR A 65 -0.06 13.59 -5.24
N GLN A 66 1.08 14.25 -5.10
CA GLN A 66 1.24 15.63 -5.59
C GLN A 66 1.25 15.73 -7.11
N ALA A 67 1.65 14.68 -7.79
CA ALA A 67 1.71 14.67 -9.25
C ALA A 67 0.34 14.60 -9.92
N GLY A 68 -0.74 14.62 -9.15
CA GLY A 68 -2.11 14.56 -9.64
C GLY A 68 -2.94 13.56 -8.85
N ASP A 69 -4.21 13.51 -9.15
CA ASP A 69 -5.13 12.60 -8.46
C ASP A 69 -4.77 11.16 -8.77
N LYS A 70 -4.87 10.31 -7.76
CA LYS A 70 -4.55 8.90 -7.85
C LYS A 70 -5.74 8.05 -7.43
N LYS A 71 -5.77 6.83 -7.91
CA LYS A 71 -6.68 5.82 -7.42
C LYS A 71 -6.04 5.09 -6.24
N LEU A 72 -6.85 4.77 -5.26
CA LEU A 72 -6.46 3.91 -4.16
C LEU A 72 -7.20 2.60 -4.28
N ARG A 73 -6.48 1.49 -4.26
CA ARG A 73 -7.08 0.16 -4.25
C ARG A 73 -6.62 -0.62 -3.04
N VAL A 74 -7.57 -1.14 -2.29
CA VAL A 74 -7.30 -2.02 -1.17
C VAL A 74 -7.67 -3.43 -1.59
N GLU A 75 -6.72 -4.35 -1.49
CA GLU A 75 -6.94 -5.75 -1.82
C GLU A 75 -6.72 -6.61 -0.59
N LEU A 76 -7.67 -7.50 -0.32
CA LEU A 76 -7.59 -8.43 0.79
C LEU A 76 -7.77 -9.85 0.25
N GLU A 77 -6.99 -10.78 0.78
CA GLU A 77 -7.15 -12.19 0.45
C GLU A 77 -7.29 -12.99 1.73
N ALA A 78 -8.38 -13.69 1.87
CA ALA A 78 -8.63 -14.57 3.01
C ALA A 78 -7.83 -15.86 2.88
N LYS A 79 -7.65 -16.59 3.99
CA LYS A 79 -6.90 -17.83 3.99
C LYS A 79 -7.47 -18.90 3.04
N ASN A 80 -8.76 -18.85 2.77
CA ASN A 80 -9.40 -19.78 1.84
C ASN A 80 -9.27 -19.35 0.37
N GLY A 81 -8.52 -18.29 0.09
CA GLY A 81 -8.31 -17.80 -1.27
C GLY A 81 -9.36 -16.81 -1.75
N THR A 82 -10.39 -16.51 -0.96
CA THR A 82 -11.40 -15.53 -1.35
C THR A 82 -10.77 -14.13 -1.38
N GLU A 83 -10.99 -13.41 -2.47
CA GLU A 83 -10.44 -12.07 -2.66
C GLU A 83 -11.53 -11.02 -2.47
N TYR A 84 -11.16 -9.93 -1.82
CA TYR A 84 -12.02 -8.75 -1.63
C TYR A 84 -11.22 -7.53 -2.06
N TRP A 85 -11.89 -6.55 -2.66
CA TRP A 85 -11.22 -5.32 -3.03
C TRP A 85 -12.17 -4.14 -2.99
N ALA A 86 -11.59 -2.95 -2.84
CA ALA A 86 -12.32 -1.69 -2.93
C ALA A 86 -11.43 -0.68 -3.62
N GLU A 87 -12.03 0.18 -4.44
CA GLU A 87 -11.31 1.25 -5.13
C GLU A 87 -11.93 2.59 -4.80
N TYR A 88 -11.04 3.57 -4.70
CA TYR A 88 -11.42 4.97 -4.49
C TYR A 88 -10.79 5.78 -5.63
N GLU A 89 -11.60 6.51 -6.38
CA GLU A 89 -11.15 7.14 -7.61
C GLU A 89 -10.26 8.35 -7.38
N THR A 90 -10.33 8.99 -6.22
CA THR A 90 -9.50 10.14 -5.93
C THR A 90 -8.87 9.97 -4.55
N PHE A 91 -7.56 9.95 -4.54
CA PHE A 91 -6.80 9.82 -3.31
C PHE A 91 -5.67 10.85 -3.28
N ARG A 92 -5.57 11.59 -2.17
CA ARG A 92 -4.48 12.52 -1.89
C ARG A 92 -4.12 12.45 -0.43
N TRP A 93 -2.86 12.69 -0.16
CA TRP A 93 -2.39 12.81 1.20
C TRP A 93 -1.91 14.24 1.45
N PHE A 94 -2.44 14.86 2.48
CA PHE A 94 -2.03 16.19 2.94
C PHE A 94 -1.45 16.07 4.34
N PHE A 95 -0.36 16.76 4.56
CA PHE A 95 0.21 16.89 5.89
C PHE A 95 -0.45 18.02 6.65
#